data_214a973d1a93072510b4e0803443145c
#
_entry.id   214a973d1a93072510b4e0803443145c
#
_cell.length_a   1.000
_cell.length_b   1.000
_cell.length_c   1.000
_cell.angle_alpha   90.00
_cell.angle_beta   90.00
_cell.angle_gamma   90.00
#
_symmetry.space_group_name_H-M   'P 1'
#
loop_
_entity.id
_entity.type
_entity.pdbx_description
1 polymer ?
#
loop_
_entity_poly.entity_id
_entity_poly.type
_entity_poly.pdbx_seq_one_letter_code
_entity_poly.pdbx_strand_id
1 'polypeptide(L)'
;MQKRIVFALAIVLAFLLVAGCGGKRQPAAENSPVAENPPKPVKLKVFFASNVGNDYYNTLVAEPIKKTFPHITLELIPFGQKLPDLLASGNAPDLIFDGLTNLIPTLELDVPLSLDELAKRNKFDFSKIQPEVIKEIRSYSKTDELLAWPQANHWFGLHYNKDIFDLFGVPYPKEGSTWEEVMELAAKLSRTYEGIEYRGISPGVSHNRLSTQLSAPYADPKTEKSMIGTHESWRKLFQTYKDVFSIPGNYPKGAAYNDAAKAFMTEKKLAMYPHLLMFPDPKLGFNMGVTTFPFFKDKPWVGPSGFIEVIVISKTTKNPDAAFQVVAHLTSDEVQTRNARLGMNPVVTNSQAQMSLFADLPAAKGTDLTPFFKMKHAESYGKTIYDAAGSKAVIKYLQEFIDGKLDLNTALARADEETNKAIEEQKKK
;
A
#
# COMPACT_ATOMS: atom_id res chain seq x y z
N MET A 1 38.47 9.95 59.58
CA MET A 1 37.95 10.10 60.95
C MET A 1 36.60 9.38 60.95
N GLN A 2 36.57 8.16 61.53
CA GLN A 2 36.03 7.75 62.84
C GLN A 2 34.55 8.15 62.99
N LYS A 3 33.59 7.28 63.31
CA LYS A 3 33.44 6.06 64.12
C LYS A 3 32.10 5.45 63.79
N ARG A 4 31.88 4.18 63.48
CA ARG A 4 31.52 3.05 64.36
C ARG A 4 30.53 3.40 65.49
N ILE A 5 29.39 2.67 65.52
CA ILE A 5 28.99 1.84 66.68
C ILE A 5 27.83 0.93 66.27
N VAL A 6 28.02 -0.33 66.57
CA VAL A 6 27.18 -1.53 66.61
C VAL A 6 26.37 -1.52 67.89
N PHE A 7 25.15 -2.05 67.95
CA PHE A 7 24.63 -2.79 69.09
C PHE A 7 23.61 -3.84 68.68
N ALA A 8 23.87 -5.01 69.18
CA ALA A 8 23.13 -6.26 69.04
C ALA A 8 22.41 -6.57 70.36
N LEU A 9 21.72 -7.70 70.37
CA LEU A 9 21.13 -8.50 71.47
C LEU A 9 19.68 -8.14 71.86
N ALA A 10 18.81 -9.03 72.20
CA ALA A 10 18.69 -10.50 72.20
C ALA A 10 17.36 -10.85 72.92
N ILE A 11 16.68 -11.89 72.49
CA ILE A 11 15.97 -12.96 73.26
C ILE A 11 14.97 -12.53 74.35
N VAL A 12 13.71 -13.06 74.28
CA VAL A 12 13.15 -14.00 75.29
C VAL A 12 11.93 -14.72 74.75
N LEU A 13 11.95 -16.02 74.86
CA LEU A 13 10.84 -17.00 74.74
C LEU A 13 9.82 -16.86 75.88
N ALA A 14 8.55 -17.00 75.58
CA ALA A 14 7.59 -17.48 76.54
C ALA A 14 6.51 -18.31 75.85
N PHE A 15 6.48 -19.60 76.13
CA PHE A 15 5.41 -20.56 75.91
C PHE A 15 4.25 -20.25 76.85
N LEU A 16 3.02 -20.27 76.29
CA LEU A 16 1.82 -20.65 77.08
C LEU A 16 0.81 -21.35 76.14
N LEU A 17 0.63 -22.65 76.41
CA LEU A 17 -0.42 -23.50 75.89
C LEU A 17 -1.76 -23.11 76.49
N VAL A 18 -2.77 -22.91 75.64
CA VAL A 18 -4.17 -23.10 76.03
C VAL A 18 -4.84 -23.95 74.97
N ALA A 19 -5.25 -25.14 75.35
CA ALA A 19 -6.08 -26.03 74.55
C ALA A 19 -7.53 -25.56 74.54
N GLY A 20 -8.13 -25.52 73.36
CA GLY A 20 -9.58 -25.23 73.16
C GLY A 20 -10.07 -25.87 71.88
N CYS A 21 -10.97 -26.82 72.02
CA CYS A 21 -11.55 -27.71 71.02
C CYS A 21 -12.28 -27.01 69.86
N GLY A 22 -12.21 -27.63 68.68
CA GLY A 22 -13.34 -27.86 67.82
C GLY A 22 -13.56 -26.94 66.62
N GLY A 23 -13.23 -27.47 65.43
CA GLY A 23 -13.69 -26.90 64.14
C GLY A 23 -12.71 -27.15 63.03
N LYS A 24 -12.83 -28.27 62.35
CA LYS A 24 -12.09 -28.51 61.07
C LYS A 24 -12.54 -27.49 60.05
N ARG A 25 -11.76 -26.40 59.87
CA ARG A 25 -11.75 -25.61 58.66
C ARG A 25 -10.71 -26.23 57.73
N GLN A 26 -11.18 -26.79 56.59
CA GLN A 26 -10.32 -27.09 55.46
C GLN A 26 -9.57 -25.82 55.04
N PRO A 27 -8.29 -25.91 54.78
CA PRO A 27 -7.57 -24.78 54.15
C PRO A 27 -8.21 -24.53 52.78
N ALA A 28 -8.59 -23.29 52.54
CA ALA A 28 -8.91 -22.84 51.17
C ALA A 28 -7.75 -23.21 50.28
N ALA A 29 -8.02 -23.97 49.25
CA ALA A 29 -7.03 -24.23 48.18
C ALA A 29 -6.54 -22.88 47.66
N GLU A 30 -5.27 -22.55 47.87
CA GLU A 30 -4.59 -21.53 47.11
C GLU A 30 -4.83 -21.87 45.65
N ASN A 31 -5.53 -20.96 44.95
CA ASN A 31 -5.60 -20.97 43.51
C ASN A 31 -4.16 -20.75 42.98
N SER A 32 -3.42 -21.83 42.83
CA SER A 32 -2.24 -21.85 42.02
C SER A 32 -2.66 -21.36 40.62
N PRO A 33 -1.99 -20.38 40.01
CA PRO A 33 -2.31 -19.99 38.66
C PRO A 33 -2.27 -21.27 37.80
N VAL A 34 -3.37 -21.57 37.12
CA VAL A 34 -3.41 -22.64 36.13
C VAL A 34 -2.29 -22.32 35.15
N ALA A 35 -1.27 -23.14 35.13
CA ALA A 35 -0.20 -23.04 34.16
C ALA A 35 -0.88 -23.18 32.79
N GLU A 36 -1.02 -22.05 32.07
CA GLU A 36 -1.48 -22.09 30.70
C GLU A 36 -0.53 -22.98 29.93
N ASN A 37 -1.03 -24.06 29.38
CA ASN A 37 -0.23 -24.92 28.52
C ASN A 37 0.41 -24.06 27.43
N PRO A 38 1.72 -24.18 27.15
CA PRO A 38 2.35 -23.41 26.10
C PRO A 38 1.58 -23.61 24.80
N PRO A 39 1.38 -22.54 24.02
CA PRO A 39 0.61 -22.62 22.81
C PRO A 39 1.22 -23.64 21.84
N LYS A 40 0.37 -24.43 21.19
CA LYS A 40 0.83 -25.48 20.25
C LYS A 40 1.56 -24.83 19.07
N PRO A 41 2.67 -25.42 18.60
CA PRO A 41 3.36 -24.93 17.41
C PRO A 41 2.44 -24.91 16.19
N VAL A 42 2.44 -23.80 15.47
CA VAL A 42 1.66 -23.59 14.26
C VAL A 42 2.59 -23.22 13.10
N LYS A 43 2.36 -23.78 11.91
CA LYS A 43 3.01 -23.36 10.68
C LYS A 43 1.97 -22.68 9.78
N LEU A 44 2.32 -21.53 9.20
CA LEU A 44 1.50 -20.81 8.25
C LEU A 44 2.31 -20.61 6.96
N LYS A 45 1.77 -21.05 5.84
CA LYS A 45 2.35 -20.82 4.50
C LYS A 45 2.07 -19.40 4.05
N VAL A 46 3.11 -18.69 3.65
CA VAL A 46 3.05 -17.28 3.21
C VAL A 46 3.38 -17.21 1.73
N PHE A 47 2.51 -16.59 0.97
CA PHE A 47 2.66 -16.34 -0.45
C PHE A 47 2.68 -14.84 -0.72
N PHE A 48 3.61 -14.40 -1.56
CA PHE A 48 3.63 -13.04 -2.12
C PHE A 48 3.30 -13.10 -3.61
N ALA A 49 2.31 -12.35 -4.03
CA ALA A 49 1.93 -12.24 -5.43
C ALA A 49 3.01 -11.59 -6.30
N SER A 50 3.85 -10.75 -5.69
CA SER A 50 5.01 -10.10 -6.33
C SER A 50 6.31 -10.50 -5.63
N ASN A 51 7.42 -10.50 -6.36
CA ASN A 51 8.73 -10.71 -5.76
C ASN A 51 9.19 -9.43 -5.03
N VAL A 52 9.06 -9.44 -3.71
CA VAL A 52 9.50 -8.33 -2.84
C VAL A 52 10.92 -8.51 -2.30
N GLY A 53 11.54 -9.66 -2.56
CA GLY A 53 12.86 -10.04 -2.04
C GLY A 53 12.81 -10.61 -0.61
N ASN A 54 13.80 -11.45 -0.31
CA ASN A 54 13.90 -12.10 1.01
C ASN A 54 14.12 -11.10 2.15
N ASP A 55 14.85 -10.02 1.91
CA ASP A 55 15.14 -9.01 2.93
C ASP A 55 13.86 -8.31 3.39
N TYR A 56 12.96 -7.96 2.45
CA TYR A 56 11.65 -7.41 2.78
C TYR A 56 10.85 -8.38 3.65
N TYR A 57 10.70 -9.63 3.19
CA TYR A 57 9.97 -10.65 3.94
C TYR A 57 10.55 -10.87 5.33
N ASN A 58 11.85 -11.09 5.43
CA ASN A 58 12.49 -11.38 6.71
C ASN A 58 12.36 -10.21 7.68
N THR A 59 12.69 -9.00 7.21
CA THR A 59 12.75 -7.81 8.07
C THR A 59 11.38 -7.29 8.45
N LEU A 60 10.47 -7.16 7.49
CA LEU A 60 9.18 -6.45 7.73
C LEU A 60 8.05 -7.38 8.17
N VAL A 61 8.19 -8.69 7.93
CA VAL A 61 7.11 -9.67 8.21
C VAL A 61 7.56 -10.74 9.20
N ALA A 62 8.63 -11.50 8.89
CA ALA A 62 8.97 -12.69 9.68
C ALA A 62 9.57 -12.36 11.05
N GLU A 63 10.49 -11.39 11.14
CA GLU A 63 11.12 -11.01 12.42
C GLU A 63 10.12 -10.53 13.48
N PRO A 64 9.18 -9.61 13.20
CA PRO A 64 8.21 -9.19 14.21
C PRO A 64 7.38 -10.36 14.75
N ILE A 65 6.97 -11.28 13.87
CA ILE A 65 6.18 -12.45 14.25
C ILE A 65 6.97 -13.42 15.09
N LYS A 66 8.19 -13.76 14.66
CA LYS A 66 9.09 -14.65 15.41
C LYS A 66 9.39 -14.13 16.81
N LYS A 67 9.56 -12.80 16.96
CA LYS A 67 9.84 -12.16 18.26
C LYS A 67 8.66 -12.29 19.23
N THR A 68 7.43 -12.07 18.73
CA THR A 68 6.23 -12.00 19.58
C THR A 68 5.52 -13.33 19.72
N PHE A 69 5.50 -14.15 18.66
CA PHE A 69 4.84 -15.46 18.63
C PHE A 69 5.80 -16.58 18.26
N PRO A 70 6.73 -16.96 19.16
CA PRO A 70 7.74 -17.99 18.86
C PRO A 70 7.17 -19.37 18.50
N HIS A 71 5.89 -19.61 18.82
CA HIS A 71 5.16 -20.83 18.46
C HIS A 71 4.56 -20.77 17.03
N ILE A 72 4.55 -19.60 16.36
CA ILE A 72 4.09 -19.44 14.98
C ILE A 72 5.31 -19.39 14.06
N THR A 73 5.39 -20.35 13.14
CA THR A 73 6.40 -20.37 12.09
C THR A 73 5.78 -19.94 10.77
N LEU A 74 6.31 -18.88 10.15
CA LEU A 74 5.95 -18.47 8.81
C LEU A 74 6.83 -19.20 7.79
N GLU A 75 6.22 -19.92 6.85
CA GLU A 75 6.89 -20.68 5.80
C GLU A 75 6.67 -19.97 4.46
N LEU A 76 7.71 -19.29 3.97
CA LEU A 76 7.64 -18.55 2.71
C LEU A 76 7.58 -19.51 1.52
N ILE A 77 6.54 -19.39 0.72
CA ILE A 77 6.45 -20.03 -0.59
C ILE A 77 7.42 -19.31 -1.53
N PRO A 78 8.29 -20.03 -2.29
CA PRO A 78 9.25 -19.40 -3.19
C PRO A 78 8.60 -18.43 -4.16
N PHE A 79 9.23 -17.26 -4.37
CA PHE A 79 8.73 -16.25 -5.30
C PHE A 79 8.60 -16.80 -6.73
N GLY A 80 7.67 -16.22 -7.51
CA GLY A 80 7.42 -16.60 -8.90
C GLY A 80 6.41 -17.73 -9.09
N GLN A 81 5.90 -18.32 -8.00
CA GLN A 81 4.75 -19.23 -8.07
C GLN A 81 3.48 -18.46 -8.43
N LYS A 82 2.47 -19.18 -8.96
CA LYS A 82 1.15 -18.60 -9.25
C LYS A 82 0.12 -19.15 -8.28
N LEU A 83 -0.74 -18.27 -7.75
CA LEU A 83 -1.78 -18.67 -6.80
C LEU A 83 -2.72 -19.78 -7.35
N PRO A 84 -3.22 -19.71 -8.61
CA PRO A 84 -4.05 -20.78 -9.14
C PRO A 84 -3.36 -22.16 -9.15
N ASP A 85 -2.06 -22.21 -9.45
CA ASP A 85 -1.30 -23.47 -9.51
C ASP A 85 -1.12 -24.06 -8.10
N LEU A 86 -0.89 -23.20 -7.10
CA LEU A 86 -0.79 -23.58 -5.68
C LEU A 86 -2.12 -24.16 -5.17
N LEU A 87 -3.24 -23.54 -5.54
CA LEU A 87 -4.57 -24.01 -5.18
C LEU A 87 -4.87 -25.36 -5.82
N ALA A 88 -4.61 -25.51 -7.12
CA ALA A 88 -4.86 -26.73 -7.88
C ALA A 88 -4.01 -27.92 -7.38
N SER A 89 -2.78 -27.67 -6.92
CA SER A 89 -1.89 -28.71 -6.37
C SER A 89 -2.15 -29.06 -4.90
N GLY A 90 -3.16 -28.44 -4.25
CA GLY A 90 -3.42 -28.62 -2.82
C GLY A 90 -2.36 -27.96 -1.90
N ASN A 91 -1.51 -27.09 -2.45
CA ASN A 91 -0.49 -26.36 -1.71
C ASN A 91 -0.93 -24.92 -1.40
N ALA A 92 -2.23 -24.74 -1.09
CA ALA A 92 -2.81 -23.44 -0.80
C ALA A 92 -2.05 -22.70 0.30
N PRO A 93 -1.76 -21.39 0.15
CA PRO A 93 -1.20 -20.55 1.21
C PRO A 93 -2.25 -20.27 2.30
N ASP A 94 -1.78 -20.03 3.53
CA ASP A 94 -2.59 -19.52 4.62
C ASP A 94 -2.73 -17.99 4.57
N LEU A 95 -1.64 -17.31 4.20
CA LEU A 95 -1.53 -15.86 4.09
C LEU A 95 -1.06 -15.46 2.69
N ILE A 96 -1.77 -14.51 2.06
CA ILE A 96 -1.45 -14.01 0.73
C ILE A 96 -1.20 -12.51 0.83
N PHE A 97 0.01 -12.07 0.49
CA PHE A 97 0.42 -10.67 0.45
C PHE A 97 0.33 -10.15 -0.98
N ASP A 98 -0.45 -9.10 -1.18
CA ASP A 98 -0.65 -8.51 -2.50
C ASP A 98 -1.03 -7.01 -2.39
N GLY A 99 -1.03 -6.31 -3.52
CA GLY A 99 -1.64 -5.00 -3.63
C GLY A 99 -3.16 -5.10 -3.72
N LEU A 100 -3.87 -4.19 -3.06
CA LEU A 100 -5.35 -4.17 -3.05
C LEU A 100 -5.95 -4.16 -4.46
N THR A 101 -5.29 -3.52 -5.43
CA THR A 101 -5.74 -3.50 -6.83
C THR A 101 -5.79 -4.88 -7.50
N ASN A 102 -5.07 -5.85 -6.93
CA ASN A 102 -5.02 -7.23 -7.42
C ASN A 102 -5.94 -8.18 -6.63
N LEU A 103 -6.74 -7.62 -5.70
CA LEU A 103 -7.64 -8.45 -4.88
C LEU A 103 -8.73 -9.15 -5.70
N ILE A 104 -9.21 -8.52 -6.77
CA ILE A 104 -10.32 -9.07 -7.58
C ILE A 104 -10.01 -10.47 -8.14
N PRO A 105 -8.86 -10.75 -8.78
CA PRO A 105 -8.51 -12.11 -9.20
C PRO A 105 -8.51 -13.12 -8.05
N THR A 106 -8.13 -12.71 -6.85
CA THR A 106 -8.13 -13.56 -5.65
C THR A 106 -9.56 -13.83 -5.14
N LEU A 107 -10.46 -12.83 -5.28
CA LEU A 107 -11.89 -12.98 -5.01
C LEU A 107 -12.55 -13.96 -5.98
N GLU A 108 -12.23 -13.88 -7.27
CA GLU A 108 -12.75 -14.79 -8.31
C GLU A 108 -12.35 -16.25 -8.06
N LEU A 109 -11.22 -16.48 -7.40
CA LEU A 109 -10.78 -17.82 -6.97
C LEU A 109 -11.45 -18.29 -5.67
N ASP A 110 -12.33 -17.48 -5.09
CA ASP A 110 -13.05 -17.76 -3.86
C ASP A 110 -12.11 -18.11 -2.67
N VAL A 111 -10.98 -17.44 -2.58
CA VAL A 111 -9.93 -17.71 -1.59
C VAL A 111 -10.12 -16.96 -0.27
N PRO A 112 -10.56 -15.67 -0.25
CA PRO A 112 -10.55 -14.88 0.97
C PRO A 112 -11.54 -15.39 2.02
N LEU A 113 -11.08 -15.46 3.28
CA LEU A 113 -11.91 -15.60 4.45
C LEU A 113 -12.43 -14.23 4.87
N SER A 114 -13.72 -14.11 5.19
CA SER A 114 -14.25 -12.89 5.84
C SER A 114 -13.62 -12.70 7.22
N LEU A 115 -13.07 -11.51 7.45
CA LEU A 115 -12.28 -11.21 8.66
C LEU A 115 -13.11 -10.57 9.78
N ASP A 116 -14.38 -10.22 9.52
CA ASP A 116 -15.21 -9.51 10.48
C ASP A 116 -15.44 -10.33 11.78
N GLU A 117 -15.77 -11.61 11.66
CA GLU A 117 -15.97 -12.48 12.82
C GLU A 117 -14.65 -12.78 13.55
N LEU A 118 -13.53 -12.91 12.82
CA LEU A 118 -12.21 -13.06 13.43
C LEU A 118 -11.82 -11.83 14.23
N ALA A 119 -12.01 -10.63 13.65
CA ALA A 119 -11.73 -9.37 14.32
C ALA A 119 -12.61 -9.19 15.57
N LYS A 120 -13.89 -9.48 15.47
CA LYS A 120 -14.84 -9.42 16.60
C LYS A 120 -14.46 -10.38 17.71
N ARG A 121 -14.18 -11.65 17.40
CA ARG A 121 -13.78 -12.68 18.36
C ARG A 121 -12.50 -12.32 19.08
N ASN A 122 -11.53 -11.73 18.34
CA ASN A 122 -10.27 -11.26 18.91
C ASN A 122 -10.36 -9.85 19.50
N LYS A 123 -11.56 -9.24 19.56
CA LYS A 123 -11.81 -7.89 20.12
C LYS A 123 -10.89 -6.83 19.51
N PHE A 124 -10.63 -6.94 18.19
CA PHE A 124 -9.78 -5.98 17.49
C PHE A 124 -10.44 -4.59 17.43
N ASP A 125 -9.67 -3.58 17.78
CA ASP A 125 -10.11 -2.19 17.75
C ASP A 125 -9.77 -1.53 16.42
N PHE A 126 -10.77 -1.43 15.53
CA PHE A 126 -10.62 -0.80 14.22
C PHE A 126 -10.35 0.71 14.26
N SER A 127 -10.57 1.40 15.40
CA SER A 127 -10.25 2.82 15.52
C SER A 127 -8.74 3.11 15.40
N LYS A 128 -7.92 2.08 15.56
CA LYS A 128 -6.46 2.13 15.36
C LYS A 128 -6.04 2.14 13.89
N ILE A 129 -6.91 1.76 12.97
CA ILE A 129 -6.63 1.75 11.53
C ILE A 129 -7.26 2.99 10.89
N GLN A 130 -6.60 3.56 9.89
CA GLN A 130 -7.12 4.69 9.12
C GLN A 130 -8.47 4.31 8.49
N PRO A 131 -9.56 5.06 8.78
CA PRO A 131 -10.91 4.70 8.33
C PRO A 131 -11.05 4.58 6.81
N GLU A 132 -10.35 5.44 6.07
CA GLU A 132 -10.31 5.44 4.61
C GLU A 132 -9.70 4.16 4.03
N VAL A 133 -8.73 3.56 4.72
CA VAL A 133 -8.10 2.29 4.32
C VAL A 133 -9.11 1.14 4.45
N ILE A 134 -9.82 1.07 5.58
CA ILE A 134 -10.87 0.05 5.79
C ILE A 134 -12.00 0.23 4.77
N LYS A 135 -12.45 1.48 4.54
CA LYS A 135 -13.49 1.79 3.55
C LYS A 135 -13.08 1.35 2.14
N GLU A 136 -11.81 1.61 1.76
CA GLU A 136 -11.28 1.20 0.45
C GLU A 136 -11.29 -0.32 0.31
N ILE A 137 -10.81 -1.07 1.31
CA ILE A 137 -10.79 -2.54 1.26
C ILE A 137 -12.22 -3.11 1.18
N ARG A 138 -13.15 -2.61 1.98
CA ARG A 138 -14.55 -3.04 1.95
C ARG A 138 -15.23 -2.77 0.62
N SER A 139 -14.80 -1.74 -0.12
CA SER A 139 -15.37 -1.41 -1.43
C SER A 139 -15.16 -2.51 -2.49
N TYR A 140 -14.30 -3.48 -2.24
CA TYR A 140 -14.09 -4.66 -3.08
C TYR A 140 -15.09 -5.80 -2.79
N SER A 141 -15.82 -5.72 -1.68
CA SER A 141 -16.84 -6.71 -1.32
C SER A 141 -18.23 -6.23 -1.73
N LYS A 142 -19.05 -7.15 -2.30
CA LYS A 142 -20.46 -6.88 -2.60
C LYS A 142 -21.33 -6.80 -1.33
N THR A 143 -20.86 -7.36 -0.24
CA THR A 143 -21.57 -7.51 1.05
C THR A 143 -20.95 -6.66 2.17
N ASP A 144 -20.05 -5.73 1.83
CA ASP A 144 -19.32 -4.88 2.77
C ASP A 144 -18.43 -5.64 3.77
N GLU A 145 -18.09 -6.89 3.45
CA GLU A 145 -17.19 -7.71 4.29
C GLU A 145 -15.75 -7.27 4.16
N LEU A 146 -14.98 -7.41 5.24
CA LEU A 146 -13.53 -7.20 5.23
C LEU A 146 -12.83 -8.47 4.72
N LEU A 147 -12.52 -8.53 3.42
CA LEU A 147 -11.96 -9.71 2.75
C LEU A 147 -10.41 -9.71 2.67
N ALA A 148 -9.78 -8.64 3.14
CA ALA A 148 -8.33 -8.54 3.24
C ALA A 148 -7.96 -7.64 4.42
N TRP A 149 -6.78 -7.86 5.00
CA TRP A 149 -6.25 -7.07 6.10
C TRP A 149 -5.26 -6.02 5.59
N PRO A 150 -5.32 -4.75 6.02
CA PRO A 150 -4.38 -3.73 5.60
C PRO A 150 -2.97 -4.00 6.14
N GLN A 151 -1.94 -3.73 5.33
CA GLN A 151 -0.55 -3.84 5.74
C GLN A 151 0.19 -2.50 5.64
N ALA A 152 0.09 -1.83 4.50
CA ALA A 152 0.70 -0.55 4.22
C ALA A 152 -0.18 0.29 3.30
N ASN A 153 -0.04 1.63 3.34
CA ASN A 153 -0.75 2.55 2.46
C ASN A 153 0.24 3.55 1.85
N HIS A 154 0.89 3.15 0.77
CA HIS A 154 1.97 3.92 0.16
C HIS A 154 1.48 5.20 -0.52
N TRP A 155 2.24 6.25 -0.34
CA TRP A 155 2.01 7.54 -0.95
C TRP A 155 2.67 7.65 -2.32
N PHE A 156 2.25 8.66 -3.06
CA PHE A 156 2.83 9.04 -4.34
C PHE A 156 3.53 10.38 -4.22
N GLY A 157 4.61 10.54 -4.99
CA GLY A 157 5.35 11.79 -5.10
C GLY A 157 5.69 12.13 -6.55
N LEU A 158 6.13 13.35 -6.78
CA LEU A 158 6.77 13.79 -8.00
C LEU A 158 8.28 13.69 -7.83
N HIS A 159 8.88 12.71 -8.46
CA HIS A 159 10.34 12.56 -8.51
C HIS A 159 10.89 13.38 -9.66
N TYR A 160 12.05 13.98 -9.48
CA TYR A 160 12.67 14.78 -10.53
C TYR A 160 14.19 14.60 -10.56
N ASN A 161 14.75 14.65 -11.75
CA ASN A 161 16.18 14.55 -11.99
C ASN A 161 16.79 15.95 -11.90
N LYS A 162 17.46 16.28 -10.79
CA LYS A 162 18.07 17.58 -10.54
C LYS A 162 19.11 17.93 -11.60
N ASP A 163 19.86 16.95 -12.10
CA ASP A 163 20.90 17.18 -13.09
C ASP A 163 20.34 17.75 -14.39
N ILE A 164 19.12 17.33 -14.81
CA ILE A 164 18.43 17.89 -15.98
C ILE A 164 17.95 19.32 -15.71
N PHE A 165 17.41 19.57 -14.51
CA PHE A 165 16.97 20.91 -14.12
C PHE A 165 18.14 21.90 -14.09
N ASP A 166 19.27 21.48 -13.49
CA ASP A 166 20.50 22.29 -13.39
C ASP A 166 21.12 22.52 -14.77
N LEU A 167 21.14 21.48 -15.63
CA LEU A 167 21.66 21.59 -17.01
C LEU A 167 20.93 22.68 -17.80
N PHE A 168 19.63 22.84 -17.60
CA PHE A 168 18.82 23.82 -18.36
C PHE A 168 18.52 25.11 -17.58
N GLY A 169 18.99 25.24 -16.33
CA GLY A 169 18.76 26.42 -15.50
C GLY A 169 17.28 26.61 -15.15
N VAL A 170 16.52 25.52 -15.04
CA VAL A 170 15.09 25.55 -14.69
C VAL A 170 14.93 25.33 -13.18
N PRO A 171 14.09 26.11 -12.49
CA PRO A 171 13.84 25.91 -11.04
C PRO A 171 13.16 24.57 -10.79
N TYR A 172 13.50 23.91 -9.67
CA TYR A 172 12.89 22.66 -9.26
C TYR A 172 11.38 22.80 -9.01
N PRO A 173 10.59 21.72 -9.17
CA PRO A 173 9.17 21.73 -8.85
C PRO A 173 8.97 21.96 -7.36
N LYS A 174 7.97 22.77 -7.01
CA LYS A 174 7.66 23.14 -5.63
C LYS A 174 6.66 22.15 -5.02
N GLU A 175 6.60 22.10 -3.68
CA GLU A 175 5.50 21.45 -2.98
C GLU A 175 4.15 22.09 -3.39
N GLY A 176 3.11 21.28 -3.49
CA GLY A 176 1.79 21.76 -3.87
C GLY A 176 1.66 22.26 -5.30
N SER A 177 2.59 21.90 -6.21
CA SER A 177 2.46 22.22 -7.63
C SER A 177 1.27 21.53 -8.25
N THR A 178 0.59 22.25 -9.14
CA THR A 178 -0.51 21.70 -9.94
C THR A 178 0.00 20.99 -11.21
N TRP A 179 -0.87 20.22 -11.87
CA TRP A 179 -0.53 19.61 -13.16
C TRP A 179 -0.13 20.66 -14.20
N GLU A 180 -0.82 21.81 -14.23
CA GLU A 180 -0.50 22.91 -15.16
C GLU A 180 0.89 23.47 -14.88
N GLU A 181 1.27 23.72 -13.61
CA GLU A 181 2.59 24.24 -13.25
C GLU A 181 3.72 23.25 -13.60
N VAL A 182 3.51 21.94 -13.38
CA VAL A 182 4.53 20.96 -13.79
C VAL A 182 4.61 20.80 -15.31
N MET A 183 3.50 20.99 -16.05
CA MET A 183 3.53 21.05 -17.51
C MET A 183 4.31 22.26 -18.04
N GLU A 184 4.20 23.43 -17.39
CA GLU A 184 5.02 24.60 -17.72
C GLU A 184 6.54 24.34 -17.51
N LEU A 185 6.90 23.63 -16.43
CA LEU A 185 8.27 23.17 -16.22
C LEU A 185 8.70 22.18 -17.29
N ALA A 186 7.82 21.22 -17.61
CA ALA A 186 8.08 20.21 -18.62
C ALA A 186 8.35 20.84 -20.01
N ALA A 187 7.62 21.88 -20.39
CA ALA A 187 7.84 22.58 -21.65
C ALA A 187 9.24 23.22 -21.73
N LYS A 188 9.78 23.68 -20.59
CA LYS A 188 11.14 24.26 -20.52
C LYS A 188 12.23 23.19 -20.56
N LEU A 189 11.93 21.95 -20.21
CA LEU A 189 12.87 20.83 -20.09
C LEU A 189 12.84 19.88 -21.29
N SER A 190 11.76 19.90 -22.09
CA SER A 190 11.60 19.04 -23.26
C SER A 190 12.33 19.63 -24.46
N ARG A 191 13.53 19.12 -24.73
CA ARG A 191 14.37 19.60 -25.84
C ARG A 191 15.46 18.61 -26.22
N THR A 192 16.00 18.75 -27.43
CA THR A 192 17.22 18.07 -27.81
C THR A 192 18.42 18.95 -27.44
N TYR A 193 19.39 18.38 -26.72
CA TYR A 193 20.64 19.03 -26.35
C TYR A 193 21.78 18.01 -26.52
N GLU A 194 22.83 18.40 -27.23
CA GLU A 194 23.99 17.53 -27.58
C GLU A 194 23.60 16.16 -28.15
N GLY A 195 22.54 16.12 -28.98
CA GLY A 195 22.03 14.89 -29.59
C GLY A 195 21.18 14.01 -28.65
N ILE A 196 20.95 14.43 -27.41
CA ILE A 196 20.10 13.75 -26.44
C ILE A 196 18.73 14.42 -26.42
N GLU A 197 17.68 13.62 -26.59
CA GLU A 197 16.29 14.05 -26.46
C GLU A 197 15.85 13.97 -25.00
N TYR A 198 15.80 15.12 -24.32
CA TYR A 198 15.29 15.23 -22.96
C TYR A 198 13.78 15.44 -22.96
N ARG A 199 13.09 14.78 -22.05
CA ARG A 199 11.63 14.87 -21.84
C ARG A 199 11.34 15.52 -20.50
N GLY A 200 10.34 16.41 -20.46
CA GLY A 200 9.99 17.14 -19.23
C GLY A 200 9.25 16.28 -18.21
N ILE A 201 8.19 15.60 -18.63
CA ILE A 201 7.36 14.79 -17.71
C ILE A 201 6.68 13.63 -18.44
N SER A 202 6.45 12.54 -17.72
CA SER A 202 5.46 11.52 -18.10
C SER A 202 4.50 11.32 -16.93
N PRO A 203 3.16 11.23 -17.17
CA PRO A 203 2.18 11.07 -16.09
C PRO A 203 2.28 9.77 -15.29
N GLY A 204 3.25 8.92 -15.60
CA GLY A 204 3.53 7.66 -14.92
C GLY A 204 3.48 6.44 -15.85
N VAL A 205 3.81 5.27 -15.29
CA VAL A 205 3.81 3.98 -16.02
C VAL A 205 2.42 3.41 -16.27
N SER A 206 1.38 3.99 -15.69
CA SER A 206 -0.01 3.52 -15.80
C SER A 206 -0.97 4.69 -15.63
N HIS A 207 -2.05 4.68 -16.39
CA HIS A 207 -3.14 5.64 -16.24
C HIS A 207 -3.81 5.57 -14.86
N ASN A 208 -3.61 4.48 -14.11
CA ASN A 208 -4.21 4.27 -12.79
C ASN A 208 -3.88 5.39 -11.78
N ARG A 209 -2.74 6.09 -11.92
CA ARG A 209 -2.41 7.21 -11.02
C ARG A 209 -3.42 8.33 -11.15
N LEU A 210 -3.71 8.76 -12.38
CA LEU A 210 -4.68 9.81 -12.64
C LEU A 210 -6.12 9.30 -12.46
N SER A 211 -6.44 8.06 -12.84
CA SER A 211 -7.79 7.54 -12.65
C SER A 211 -8.17 7.46 -11.17
N THR A 212 -7.24 7.05 -10.31
CA THR A 212 -7.49 7.04 -8.86
C THR A 212 -7.50 8.45 -8.26
N GLN A 213 -6.63 9.37 -8.71
CA GLN A 213 -6.66 10.78 -8.28
C GLN A 213 -7.97 11.47 -8.65
N LEU A 214 -8.54 11.12 -9.80
CA LEU A 214 -9.80 11.67 -10.28
C LEU A 214 -11.03 10.88 -9.80
N SER A 215 -10.84 9.79 -9.07
CA SER A 215 -11.90 8.87 -8.66
C SER A 215 -12.73 8.38 -9.84
N ALA A 216 -12.08 8.01 -10.96
CA ALA A 216 -12.70 7.65 -12.22
C ALA A 216 -13.17 6.19 -12.23
N PRO A 217 -14.48 5.90 -12.13
CA PRO A 217 -15.00 4.54 -12.09
C PRO A 217 -14.99 3.90 -13.48
N TYR A 218 -14.59 2.63 -13.58
CA TYR A 218 -14.67 1.89 -14.84
C TYR A 218 -16.09 1.41 -15.13
N ALA A 219 -16.78 0.91 -14.11
CA ALA A 219 -18.16 0.48 -14.22
C ALA A 219 -18.95 0.88 -12.97
N ASP A 220 -20.25 1.04 -13.12
CA ASP A 220 -21.17 1.26 -12.01
C ASP A 220 -21.47 -0.08 -11.33
N PRO A 221 -21.23 -0.23 -10.01
CA PRO A 221 -21.42 -1.49 -9.31
C PRO A 221 -22.90 -1.93 -9.20
N LYS A 222 -23.86 -1.03 -9.41
CA LYS A 222 -25.30 -1.32 -9.34
C LYS A 222 -25.88 -1.70 -10.69
N THR A 223 -25.54 -0.94 -11.71
CA THR A 223 -26.07 -1.16 -13.06
C THR A 223 -25.21 -2.10 -13.89
N GLU A 224 -23.96 -2.35 -13.44
CA GLU A 224 -22.96 -3.16 -14.12
C GLU A 224 -22.74 -2.70 -15.57
N LYS A 225 -22.74 -1.39 -15.78
CA LYS A 225 -22.43 -0.75 -17.07
C LYS A 225 -21.16 0.07 -16.98
N SER A 226 -20.44 0.16 -18.09
CA SER A 226 -19.28 1.03 -18.20
C SER A 226 -19.64 2.49 -17.91
N MET A 227 -18.75 3.18 -17.24
CA MET A 227 -18.85 4.63 -16.98
C MET A 227 -17.78 5.43 -17.75
N ILE A 228 -16.99 4.78 -18.60
CA ILE A 228 -15.86 5.42 -19.29
C ILE A 228 -16.35 6.51 -20.26
N GLY A 229 -17.44 6.26 -20.97
CA GLY A 229 -17.99 7.21 -21.93
C GLY A 229 -18.78 8.38 -21.31
N THR A 230 -19.24 8.23 -20.05
CA THR A 230 -20.19 9.15 -19.43
C THR A 230 -19.62 9.94 -18.24
N HIS A 231 -18.63 9.43 -17.55
CA HIS A 231 -18.07 10.06 -16.34
C HIS A 231 -16.98 11.07 -16.71
N GLU A 232 -17.13 12.33 -16.27
CA GLU A 232 -16.24 13.46 -16.60
C GLU A 232 -14.77 13.23 -16.19
N SER A 233 -14.51 12.42 -15.17
CA SER A 233 -13.14 12.09 -14.75
C SER A 233 -12.34 11.42 -15.87
N TRP A 234 -12.98 10.59 -16.71
CA TRP A 234 -12.29 9.95 -17.84
C TRP A 234 -11.94 10.95 -18.91
N ARG A 235 -12.84 11.88 -19.23
CA ARG A 235 -12.56 12.99 -20.15
C ARG A 235 -11.38 13.82 -19.68
N LYS A 236 -11.38 14.19 -18.40
CA LYS A 236 -10.30 14.95 -17.78
C LYS A 236 -8.97 14.18 -17.81
N LEU A 237 -8.99 12.87 -17.53
CA LEU A 237 -7.82 12.01 -17.62
C LEU A 237 -7.23 11.98 -19.03
N PHE A 238 -8.05 11.67 -20.03
CA PHE A 238 -7.59 11.60 -21.42
C PHE A 238 -7.00 12.95 -21.86
N GLN A 239 -7.68 14.05 -21.55
CA GLN A 239 -7.20 15.38 -21.89
C GLN A 239 -5.86 15.71 -21.21
N THR A 240 -5.71 15.40 -19.90
CA THR A 240 -4.45 15.62 -19.18
C THR A 240 -3.28 14.85 -19.83
N TYR A 241 -3.51 13.60 -20.24
CA TYR A 241 -2.49 12.84 -20.98
C TYR A 241 -2.17 13.50 -22.33
N LYS A 242 -3.19 13.92 -23.07
CA LYS A 242 -2.98 14.61 -24.35
C LYS A 242 -2.20 15.90 -24.17
N ASP A 243 -2.53 16.71 -23.18
CA ASP A 243 -1.84 17.98 -22.89
C ASP A 243 -0.38 17.74 -22.57
N VAL A 244 -0.07 16.76 -21.68
CA VAL A 244 1.31 16.40 -21.33
C VAL A 244 2.10 15.92 -22.55
N PHE A 245 1.53 15.06 -23.38
CA PHE A 245 2.23 14.48 -24.53
C PHE A 245 2.22 15.38 -25.77
N SER A 246 1.41 16.45 -25.78
CA SER A 246 1.43 17.49 -26.80
C SER A 246 2.47 18.58 -26.55
N ILE A 247 3.12 18.59 -25.38
CA ILE A 247 4.26 19.49 -25.11
C ILE A 247 5.35 19.21 -26.14
N PRO A 248 5.82 20.22 -26.90
CA PRO A 248 6.85 20.03 -27.92
C PRO A 248 8.12 19.34 -27.36
N GLY A 249 8.54 18.27 -27.98
CA GLY A 249 9.71 17.48 -27.55
C GLY A 249 9.47 16.52 -26.38
N ASN A 250 8.29 16.55 -25.74
CA ASN A 250 8.02 15.72 -24.56
C ASN A 250 7.59 14.27 -24.88
N TYR A 251 7.10 14.03 -26.08
CA TYR A 251 6.65 12.71 -26.52
C TYR A 251 7.35 12.28 -27.81
N PRO A 252 8.39 11.43 -27.74
CA PRO A 252 9.06 10.94 -28.91
C PRO A 252 8.12 10.16 -29.83
N LYS A 253 8.26 10.33 -31.13
CA LYS A 253 7.44 9.61 -32.12
C LYS A 253 7.56 8.10 -31.93
N GLY A 254 6.43 7.43 -31.77
CA GLY A 254 6.38 5.98 -31.59
C GLY A 254 6.67 5.47 -30.17
N ALA A 255 6.88 6.37 -29.19
CA ALA A 255 7.01 5.97 -27.80
C ALA A 255 5.68 5.49 -27.22
N ALA A 256 5.73 4.52 -26.32
CA ALA A 256 4.58 4.15 -25.51
C ALA A 256 4.37 5.17 -24.38
N TYR A 257 3.13 5.49 -24.05
CA TYR A 257 2.84 6.44 -22.97
C TYR A 257 3.31 5.94 -21.59
N ASN A 258 3.60 4.66 -21.45
CA ASN A 258 3.97 4.00 -20.19
C ASN A 258 5.47 3.68 -20.07
N ASP A 259 6.34 4.31 -20.85
CA ASP A 259 7.82 4.11 -20.82
C ASP A 259 8.55 4.89 -19.71
N ALA A 260 7.81 5.62 -18.88
CA ALA A 260 8.35 6.58 -17.91
C ALA A 260 9.43 6.00 -16.98
N ALA A 261 9.25 4.78 -16.48
CA ALA A 261 10.21 4.15 -15.58
C ALA A 261 11.59 3.97 -16.25
N LYS A 262 11.61 3.47 -17.48
CA LYS A 262 12.83 3.29 -18.27
C LYS A 262 13.50 4.64 -18.57
N ALA A 263 12.72 5.62 -19.02
CA ALA A 263 13.21 6.94 -19.37
C ALA A 263 13.78 7.69 -18.16
N PHE A 264 13.19 7.52 -16.96
CA PHE A 264 13.65 8.18 -15.73
C PHE A 264 14.81 7.43 -15.07
N MET A 265 14.65 6.13 -14.79
CA MET A 265 15.59 5.35 -13.96
C MET A 265 16.82 4.87 -14.73
N THR A 266 16.62 4.45 -16.00
CA THR A 266 17.67 3.80 -16.79
C THR A 266 18.32 4.76 -17.78
N GLU A 267 17.51 5.41 -18.62
CA GLU A 267 18.01 6.32 -19.68
C GLU A 267 18.36 7.69 -19.15
N LYS A 268 17.82 8.10 -17.98
CA LYS A 268 18.05 9.38 -17.31
C LYS A 268 17.72 10.60 -18.19
N LYS A 269 16.74 10.44 -19.08
CA LYS A 269 16.31 11.44 -20.06
C LYS A 269 14.99 12.12 -19.71
N LEU A 270 14.28 11.60 -18.69
CA LEU A 270 13.02 12.16 -18.21
C LEU A 270 13.29 13.03 -16.99
N ALA A 271 12.84 14.29 -17.03
CA ALA A 271 13.08 15.23 -15.94
C ALA A 271 12.16 15.03 -14.74
N MET A 272 10.89 14.68 -14.95
CA MET A 272 9.89 14.50 -13.89
C MET A 272 9.10 13.19 -14.06
N TYR A 273 8.90 12.48 -12.94
CA TYR A 273 8.27 11.17 -12.90
C TYR A 273 7.36 11.03 -11.67
N PRO A 274 6.04 11.18 -11.81
CA PRO A 274 5.08 10.87 -10.76
C PRO A 274 5.01 9.35 -10.50
N HIS A 275 5.35 8.93 -9.29
CA HIS A 275 5.40 7.50 -8.92
C HIS A 275 5.18 7.30 -7.42
N LEU A 276 5.13 6.04 -6.97
CA LEU A 276 5.20 5.71 -5.55
C LEU A 276 6.39 6.42 -4.91
N LEU A 277 6.21 6.90 -3.68
CA LEU A 277 7.23 7.68 -2.99
C LEU A 277 8.53 6.87 -2.87
N MET A 278 9.59 7.38 -3.45
CA MET A 278 10.94 6.84 -3.44
C MET A 278 11.91 7.91 -2.99
N PHE A 279 13.05 7.48 -2.45
CA PHE A 279 14.13 8.38 -2.06
C PHE A 279 15.38 8.21 -2.92
N PRO A 280 16.26 9.22 -2.96
CA PRO A 280 17.50 9.13 -3.70
C PRO A 280 18.31 7.90 -3.31
N ASP A 281 18.64 7.06 -4.30
CA ASP A 281 19.58 5.96 -4.14
C ASP A 281 20.83 6.29 -4.94
N PRO A 282 22.03 6.31 -4.34
CA PRO A 282 23.29 6.55 -5.07
C PRO A 282 23.48 5.61 -6.28
N LYS A 283 22.88 4.43 -6.27
CA LYS A 283 22.90 3.48 -7.38
C LYS A 283 22.17 3.97 -8.63
N LEU A 284 21.28 4.95 -8.51
CA LEU A 284 20.60 5.55 -9.66
C LEU A 284 21.59 6.27 -10.59
N GLY A 285 22.71 6.78 -10.03
CA GLY A 285 23.77 7.46 -10.79
C GLY A 285 23.30 8.79 -11.38
N PHE A 286 22.37 9.47 -10.71
CA PHE A 286 21.96 10.87 -10.92
C PHE A 286 21.37 11.44 -9.62
N ASN A 287 21.31 12.79 -9.51
CA ASN A 287 20.77 13.47 -8.35
C ASN A 287 19.24 13.52 -8.43
N MET A 288 18.55 12.68 -7.65
CA MET A 288 17.09 12.69 -7.59
C MET A 288 16.59 13.64 -6.50
N GLY A 289 15.54 14.39 -6.81
CA GLY A 289 14.70 15.09 -5.84
C GLY A 289 13.30 14.49 -5.80
N VAL A 290 12.57 14.80 -4.75
CA VAL A 290 11.17 14.40 -4.59
C VAL A 290 10.37 15.55 -3.97
N THR A 291 9.14 15.71 -4.44
CA THR A 291 8.15 16.64 -3.88
C THR A 291 6.75 16.01 -3.97
N THR A 292 5.72 16.73 -3.53
CA THR A 292 4.33 16.25 -3.57
C THR A 292 3.88 15.89 -4.98
N PHE A 293 3.00 14.89 -5.09
CA PHE A 293 2.36 14.54 -6.35
C PHE A 293 1.57 15.75 -6.88
N PRO A 294 1.55 16.03 -8.20
CA PRO A 294 0.85 17.20 -8.75
C PRO A 294 -0.64 17.13 -8.51
N PHE A 295 -1.27 18.26 -8.17
CA PHE A 295 -2.71 18.36 -7.94
C PHE A 295 -3.44 18.92 -9.14
N PHE A 296 -4.75 18.66 -9.23
CA PHE A 296 -5.65 19.44 -10.06
C PHE A 296 -6.10 20.70 -9.30
N LYS A 297 -6.19 21.85 -9.97
CA LYS A 297 -6.60 23.13 -9.36
C LYS A 297 -7.95 23.06 -8.64
N ASP A 298 -8.87 22.29 -9.19
CA ASP A 298 -10.21 22.06 -8.62
C ASP A 298 -10.22 21.02 -7.47
N LYS A 299 -9.09 20.31 -7.27
CA LYS A 299 -8.91 19.33 -6.18
C LYS A 299 -7.56 19.56 -5.49
N PRO A 300 -7.38 20.69 -4.79
CA PRO A 300 -6.10 21.03 -4.16
C PRO A 300 -5.74 20.02 -3.07
N TRP A 301 -4.46 19.65 -3.01
CA TRP A 301 -3.91 18.70 -2.04
C TRP A 301 -4.51 17.29 -2.10
N VAL A 302 -5.17 16.93 -3.21
CA VAL A 302 -5.66 15.56 -3.44
C VAL A 302 -4.70 14.83 -4.37
N GLY A 303 -4.01 13.83 -3.82
CA GLY A 303 -3.19 12.89 -4.57
C GLY A 303 -4.02 11.68 -5.05
N PRO A 304 -3.39 10.71 -5.74
CA PRO A 304 -4.02 9.43 -6.03
C PRO A 304 -4.54 8.74 -4.77
N SER A 305 -5.52 7.85 -4.88
CA SER A 305 -5.81 6.92 -3.78
C SER A 305 -4.53 6.15 -3.43
N GLY A 306 -4.32 5.85 -2.15
CA GLY A 306 -3.12 5.15 -1.72
C GLY A 306 -2.92 3.83 -2.45
N PHE A 307 -1.68 3.40 -2.60
CA PHE A 307 -1.40 2.02 -2.96
C PHE A 307 -1.39 1.19 -1.69
N ILE A 308 -2.52 0.55 -1.42
CA ILE A 308 -2.70 -0.26 -0.22
C ILE A 308 -2.16 -1.66 -0.48
N GLU A 309 -1.22 -2.09 0.37
CA GLU A 309 -0.82 -3.48 0.49
C GLU A 309 -1.73 -4.18 1.48
N VAL A 310 -2.15 -5.38 1.14
CA VAL A 310 -3.09 -6.18 1.94
C VAL A 310 -2.59 -7.60 2.15
N ILE A 311 -3.14 -8.22 3.20
CA ILE A 311 -2.91 -9.62 3.53
C ILE A 311 -4.27 -10.32 3.51
N VAL A 312 -4.44 -11.27 2.62
CA VAL A 312 -5.62 -12.15 2.59
C VAL A 312 -5.35 -13.36 3.46
N ILE A 313 -6.28 -13.69 4.35
CA ILE A 313 -6.31 -14.98 5.04
C ILE A 313 -7.14 -15.93 4.17
N SER A 314 -6.54 -17.06 3.78
CA SER A 314 -7.24 -18.06 2.99
C SER A 314 -8.31 -18.77 3.80
N LYS A 315 -9.50 -18.95 3.21
CA LYS A 315 -10.57 -19.75 3.84
C LYS A 315 -10.21 -21.23 3.99
N THR A 316 -9.18 -21.70 3.31
CA THR A 316 -8.69 -23.09 3.43
C THR A 316 -7.72 -23.28 4.58
N THR A 317 -7.30 -22.19 5.27
CA THR A 317 -6.40 -22.31 6.42
C THR A 317 -7.02 -23.14 7.54
N LYS A 318 -6.21 -23.99 8.15
CA LYS A 318 -6.62 -24.78 9.33
C LYS A 318 -6.36 -24.03 10.64
N ASN A 319 -5.71 -22.88 10.57
CA ASN A 319 -5.25 -22.09 11.72
C ASN A 319 -5.72 -20.62 11.62
N PRO A 320 -7.03 -20.33 11.45
CA PRO A 320 -7.50 -18.96 11.19
C PRO A 320 -7.20 -17.99 12.34
N ASP A 321 -7.23 -18.44 13.60
CA ASP A 321 -6.90 -17.58 14.74
C ASP A 321 -5.41 -17.22 14.78
N ALA A 322 -4.51 -18.17 14.50
CA ALA A 322 -3.08 -17.88 14.39
C ALA A 322 -2.78 -16.98 13.21
N ALA A 323 -3.43 -17.18 12.07
CA ALA A 323 -3.33 -16.29 10.91
C ALA A 323 -3.82 -14.88 11.25
N PHE A 324 -4.92 -14.74 12.00
CA PHE A 324 -5.41 -13.44 12.45
C PHE A 324 -4.46 -12.77 13.44
N GLN A 325 -3.86 -13.51 14.40
CA GLN A 325 -2.85 -12.99 15.31
C GLN A 325 -1.67 -12.39 14.54
N VAL A 326 -1.23 -13.04 13.46
CA VAL A 326 -0.15 -12.53 12.60
C VAL A 326 -0.54 -11.20 11.98
N VAL A 327 -1.68 -11.12 11.29
CA VAL A 327 -2.07 -9.90 10.58
C VAL A 327 -2.40 -8.76 11.54
N ALA A 328 -3.03 -9.03 12.67
CA ALA A 328 -3.31 -8.05 13.72
C ALA A 328 -2.03 -7.51 14.35
N HIS A 329 -1.01 -8.36 14.58
CA HIS A 329 0.27 -7.90 15.10
C HIS A 329 1.07 -7.07 14.09
N LEU A 330 1.03 -7.42 12.82
CA LEU A 330 1.67 -6.61 11.76
C LEU A 330 1.07 -5.20 11.65
N THR A 331 -0.16 -4.98 12.16
CA THR A 331 -0.79 -3.67 12.27
C THR A 331 -0.79 -3.10 13.70
N SER A 332 0.00 -3.66 14.61
CA SER A 332 0.22 -3.04 15.92
C SER A 332 1.05 -1.75 15.78
N ASP A 333 0.85 -0.80 16.70
CA ASP A 333 1.61 0.44 16.74
C ASP A 333 3.13 0.21 16.75
N GLU A 334 3.60 -0.81 17.50
CA GLU A 334 5.01 -1.18 17.59
C GLU A 334 5.56 -1.57 16.20
N VAL A 335 4.91 -2.51 15.52
CA VAL A 335 5.38 -3.03 14.23
C VAL A 335 5.22 -1.98 13.14
N GLN A 336 4.12 -1.25 13.11
CA GLN A 336 3.88 -0.19 12.13
C GLN A 336 4.90 0.96 12.28
N THR A 337 5.22 1.37 13.52
CA THR A 337 6.27 2.39 13.78
C THR A 337 7.64 1.90 13.33
N ARG A 338 7.99 0.65 13.67
CA ARG A 338 9.25 0.03 13.23
C ARG A 338 9.36 -0.03 11.72
N ASN A 339 8.32 -0.53 11.06
CA ASN A 339 8.31 -0.70 9.61
C ASN A 339 8.26 0.65 8.88
N ALA A 340 7.58 1.66 9.45
CA ALA A 340 7.60 3.02 8.92
C ALA A 340 9.02 3.60 8.86
N ARG A 341 9.83 3.41 9.89
CA ARG A 341 11.23 3.85 9.91
C ARG A 341 12.05 3.28 8.74
N LEU A 342 11.68 2.09 8.28
CA LEU A 342 12.31 1.37 7.15
C LEU A 342 11.66 1.69 5.79
N GLY A 343 10.62 2.52 5.76
CA GLY A 343 10.01 2.99 4.51
C GLY A 343 8.64 2.42 4.17
N MET A 344 8.03 1.62 5.05
CA MET A 344 6.67 1.13 4.85
C MET A 344 5.66 2.13 5.42
N ASN A 345 4.85 2.75 4.58
CA ASN A 345 3.86 3.72 5.03
C ASN A 345 2.79 3.06 5.91
N PRO A 346 2.61 3.55 7.16
CA PRO A 346 1.71 2.90 8.11
C PRO A 346 0.23 3.08 7.73
N VAL A 347 -0.58 2.09 8.10
CA VAL A 347 -2.05 2.12 7.97
C VAL A 347 -2.74 2.53 9.28
N VAL A 348 -1.98 2.72 10.34
CA VAL A 348 -2.52 3.05 11.67
C VAL A 348 -2.75 4.55 11.84
N THR A 349 -3.68 4.91 12.72
CA THR A 349 -3.99 6.31 13.08
C THR A 349 -2.93 6.94 13.99
N ASN A 350 -2.00 6.14 14.51
CA ASN A 350 -0.94 6.59 15.40
C ASN A 350 0.00 7.59 14.69
N SER A 351 -0.01 8.84 15.15
CA SER A 351 0.80 9.92 14.58
C SER A 351 2.30 9.67 14.71
N GLN A 352 2.76 8.96 15.75
CA GLN A 352 4.18 8.63 15.92
C GLN A 352 4.64 7.66 14.82
N ALA A 353 3.82 6.68 14.43
CA ALA A 353 4.14 5.79 13.33
C ALA A 353 4.28 6.58 12.03
N GLN A 354 3.35 7.51 11.76
CA GLN A 354 3.40 8.36 10.56
C GLN A 354 4.64 9.25 10.54
N MET A 355 4.95 9.94 11.65
CA MET A 355 6.12 10.81 11.76
C MET A 355 7.46 10.05 11.72
N SER A 356 7.45 8.74 12.00
CA SER A 356 8.64 7.89 11.93
C SER A 356 8.98 7.43 10.50
N LEU A 357 8.14 7.76 9.52
CA LEU A 357 8.32 7.31 8.15
C LEU A 357 9.71 7.67 7.62
N PHE A 358 10.43 6.66 7.10
CA PHE A 358 11.78 6.76 6.54
C PHE A 358 12.90 7.21 7.51
N ALA A 359 12.66 7.25 8.82
CA ALA A 359 13.62 7.79 9.79
C ALA A 359 14.97 7.03 9.80
N ASP A 360 14.96 5.73 9.49
CA ASP A 360 16.19 4.90 9.42
C ASP A 360 16.71 4.74 7.98
N LEU A 361 16.09 5.40 7.01
CA LEU A 361 16.54 5.34 5.63
C LEU A 361 17.55 6.46 5.34
N PRO A 362 18.86 6.14 5.14
CA PRO A 362 19.89 7.18 4.94
C PRO A 362 19.58 8.12 3.78
N ALA A 363 18.95 7.61 2.71
CA ALA A 363 18.57 8.35 1.52
C ALA A 363 17.48 9.43 1.77
N ALA A 364 16.68 9.28 2.82
CA ALA A 364 15.66 10.23 3.21
C ALA A 364 16.17 11.33 4.14
N LYS A 365 17.40 11.20 4.64
CA LYS A 365 17.99 12.14 5.60
C LYS A 365 18.04 13.57 5.03
N GLY A 366 17.42 14.50 5.74
CA GLY A 366 17.34 15.91 5.33
C GLY A 366 16.19 16.22 4.34
N THR A 367 15.37 15.23 3.97
CA THR A 367 14.15 15.47 3.20
C THR A 367 13.03 15.90 4.14
N ASP A 368 12.38 17.04 3.86
CA ASP A 368 11.17 17.45 4.56
C ASP A 368 9.97 16.63 4.05
N LEU A 369 9.38 15.82 4.91
CA LEU A 369 8.21 14.99 4.60
C LEU A 369 6.89 15.67 4.98
N THR A 370 6.94 16.81 5.67
CA THR A 370 5.73 17.55 6.12
C THR A 370 4.73 17.81 4.99
N PRO A 371 5.15 18.14 3.75
CA PRO A 371 4.21 18.35 2.66
C PRO A 371 3.38 17.13 2.30
N PHE A 372 3.94 15.92 2.45
CA PHE A 372 3.22 14.68 2.15
C PHE A 372 2.08 14.44 3.16
N PHE A 373 2.24 14.82 4.42
CA PHE A 373 1.18 14.73 5.43
C PHE A 373 0.01 15.70 5.21
N LYS A 374 0.19 16.73 4.36
CA LYS A 374 -0.90 17.62 3.95
C LYS A 374 -1.75 17.01 2.83
N MET A 375 -1.20 16.03 2.11
CA MET A 375 -1.90 15.38 1.00
C MET A 375 -3.04 14.50 1.53
N LYS A 376 -4.17 14.56 0.83
CA LYS A 376 -5.30 13.65 1.04
C LYS A 376 -5.34 12.62 -0.08
N HIS A 377 -5.65 11.39 0.25
CA HIS A 377 -5.97 10.40 -0.77
C HIS A 377 -7.31 10.76 -1.42
N ALA A 378 -7.38 10.58 -2.74
CA ALA A 378 -8.65 10.70 -3.45
C ALA A 378 -9.64 9.66 -2.91
N GLU A 379 -10.93 10.01 -2.91
CA GLU A 379 -11.97 9.06 -2.53
C GLU A 379 -11.99 7.86 -3.47
N SER A 380 -12.19 6.67 -2.88
CA SER A 380 -12.40 5.47 -3.67
C SER A 380 -13.74 5.53 -4.39
N TYR A 381 -13.73 5.06 -5.62
CA TYR A 381 -14.98 4.71 -6.32
C TYR A 381 -15.31 3.22 -6.08
N GLY A 382 -16.58 2.85 -6.22
CA GLY A 382 -17.00 1.45 -6.10
C GLY A 382 -16.26 0.56 -7.10
N LYS A 383 -15.50 -0.40 -6.61
CA LYS A 383 -14.75 -1.35 -7.44
C LYS A 383 -15.66 -2.44 -7.97
N THR A 384 -15.36 -2.94 -9.15
CA THR A 384 -16.10 -4.03 -9.78
C THR A 384 -15.15 -5.07 -10.35
N ILE A 385 -15.62 -6.29 -10.52
CA ILE A 385 -14.88 -7.35 -11.24
C ILE A 385 -14.58 -6.98 -12.70
N TYR A 386 -15.22 -5.94 -13.22
CA TYR A 386 -15.07 -5.45 -14.59
C TYR A 386 -13.94 -4.43 -14.76
N ASP A 387 -13.35 -3.94 -13.66
CA ASP A 387 -12.31 -2.89 -13.68
C ASP A 387 -11.09 -3.29 -14.52
N ALA A 388 -10.73 -4.58 -14.52
CA ALA A 388 -9.63 -5.10 -15.34
C ALA A 388 -9.92 -4.96 -16.85
N ALA A 389 -11.15 -5.25 -17.27
CA ALA A 389 -11.58 -5.09 -18.67
C ALA A 389 -11.60 -3.61 -19.07
N GLY A 390 -12.17 -2.75 -18.20
CA GLY A 390 -12.19 -1.30 -18.41
C GLY A 390 -10.79 -0.71 -18.51
N SER A 391 -9.89 -1.13 -17.63
CA SER A 391 -8.48 -0.72 -17.67
C SER A 391 -7.80 -1.08 -18.98
N LYS A 392 -8.02 -2.30 -19.49
CA LYS A 392 -7.49 -2.75 -20.78
C LYS A 392 -8.00 -1.91 -21.95
N ALA A 393 -9.30 -1.60 -21.98
CA ALA A 393 -9.89 -0.75 -22.99
C ALA A 393 -9.32 0.68 -22.93
N VAL A 394 -9.21 1.26 -21.73
CA VAL A 394 -8.61 2.59 -21.54
C VAL A 394 -7.17 2.63 -22.04
N ILE A 395 -6.33 1.63 -21.71
CA ILE A 395 -4.94 1.57 -22.20
C ILE A 395 -4.87 1.68 -23.71
N LYS A 396 -5.70 0.91 -24.42
CA LYS A 396 -5.73 0.88 -25.88
C LYS A 396 -6.16 2.21 -26.47
N TYR A 397 -7.30 2.72 -26.07
CA TYR A 397 -7.87 3.90 -26.70
C TYR A 397 -7.27 5.23 -26.23
N LEU A 398 -6.69 5.27 -25.03
CA LEU A 398 -5.85 6.38 -24.59
C LEU A 398 -4.60 6.51 -25.47
N GLN A 399 -3.93 5.39 -25.81
CA GLN A 399 -2.79 5.41 -26.71
C GLN A 399 -3.18 5.91 -28.12
N GLU A 400 -4.30 5.41 -28.67
CA GLU A 400 -4.78 5.87 -29.98
C GLU A 400 -5.15 7.36 -29.99
N PHE A 401 -5.71 7.87 -28.88
CA PHE A 401 -6.01 9.30 -28.73
C PHE A 401 -4.72 10.15 -28.62
N ILE A 402 -3.77 9.73 -27.81
CA ILE A 402 -2.45 10.42 -27.69
C ILE A 402 -1.77 10.51 -29.05
N ASP A 403 -1.77 9.43 -29.81
CA ASP A 403 -1.18 9.34 -31.15
C ASP A 403 -1.93 10.16 -32.21
N GLY A 404 -3.09 10.74 -31.88
CA GLY A 404 -3.92 11.51 -32.79
C GLY A 404 -4.68 10.67 -33.83
N LYS A 405 -4.80 9.35 -33.60
CA LYS A 405 -5.59 8.42 -34.47
C LYS A 405 -7.08 8.57 -34.23
N LEU A 406 -7.49 8.98 -33.04
CA LEU A 406 -8.87 9.20 -32.63
C LEU A 406 -9.01 10.59 -31.99
N ASP A 407 -10.19 11.18 -32.11
CA ASP A 407 -10.59 12.29 -31.26
C ASP A 407 -11.05 11.80 -29.88
N LEU A 408 -11.18 12.72 -28.92
CA LEU A 408 -11.51 12.41 -27.52
C LEU A 408 -12.83 11.66 -27.38
N ASN A 409 -13.88 12.12 -28.08
CA ASN A 409 -15.21 11.53 -27.96
C ASN A 409 -15.24 10.10 -28.52
N THR A 410 -14.62 9.90 -29.69
CA THR A 410 -14.47 8.58 -30.30
C THR A 410 -13.66 7.63 -29.44
N ALA A 411 -12.56 8.09 -28.86
CA ALA A 411 -11.72 7.26 -27.99
C ALA A 411 -12.47 6.79 -26.73
N LEU A 412 -13.18 7.72 -26.06
CA LEU A 412 -14.00 7.40 -24.89
C LEU A 412 -15.17 6.46 -25.25
N ALA A 413 -15.88 6.73 -26.34
CA ALA A 413 -16.99 5.89 -26.79
C ALA A 413 -16.55 4.45 -27.10
N ARG A 414 -15.41 4.28 -27.78
CA ARG A 414 -14.86 2.93 -28.07
C ARG A 414 -14.38 2.20 -26.82
N ALA A 415 -13.76 2.93 -25.88
CA ALA A 415 -13.37 2.34 -24.60
C ALA A 415 -14.59 1.88 -23.79
N ASP A 416 -15.65 2.68 -23.80
CA ASP A 416 -16.92 2.37 -23.15
C ASP A 416 -17.59 1.15 -23.78
N GLU A 417 -17.69 1.11 -25.11
CA GLU A 417 -18.28 -0.01 -25.87
C GLU A 417 -17.51 -1.31 -25.65
N GLU A 418 -16.17 -1.30 -25.75
CA GLU A 418 -15.32 -2.48 -25.54
C GLU A 418 -15.46 -2.99 -24.09
N THR A 419 -15.56 -2.08 -23.12
CA THR A 419 -15.78 -2.43 -21.71
C THR A 419 -17.16 -3.05 -21.51
N ASN A 420 -18.24 -2.45 -22.05
CA ASN A 420 -19.60 -2.99 -21.95
C ASN A 420 -19.69 -4.39 -22.61
N LYS A 421 -19.03 -4.58 -23.74
CA LYS A 421 -18.97 -5.89 -24.39
C LYS A 421 -18.29 -6.95 -23.48
N ALA A 422 -17.18 -6.59 -22.85
CA ALA A 422 -16.48 -7.48 -21.92
C ALA A 422 -17.33 -7.80 -20.68
N ILE A 423 -18.06 -6.83 -20.16
CA ILE A 423 -19.03 -7.03 -19.07
C ILE A 423 -20.09 -8.06 -19.44
N GLU A 424 -20.71 -7.92 -20.61
CA GLU A 424 -21.73 -8.85 -21.08
C GLU A 424 -21.18 -10.27 -21.35
N GLU A 425 -19.93 -10.37 -21.79
CA GLU A 425 -19.24 -11.67 -21.95
C GLU A 425 -18.95 -12.33 -20.57
N GLN A 426 -18.57 -11.55 -19.57
CA GLN A 426 -18.28 -12.06 -18.22
C GLN A 426 -19.54 -12.50 -17.47
N LYS A 427 -20.69 -11.82 -17.69
CA LYS A 427 -21.99 -12.21 -17.11
C LYS A 427 -22.52 -13.55 -17.63
N LYS A 428 -22.03 -14.03 -18.77
CA LYS A 428 -22.46 -15.30 -19.37
C LYS A 428 -21.68 -16.51 -18.84
N LYS A 429 -20.59 -16.26 -18.09
CA LYS A 429 -19.74 -17.30 -17.48
C LYS A 429 -20.22 -17.63 -16.08
#